data_0ef7094d9519ccb385434eaec168096e
#
_entry.id   0ef7094d9519ccb385434eaec168096e
#
_cell.length_a   1.000
_cell.length_b   1.000
_cell.length_c   1.000
_cell.angle_alpha   90.00
_cell.angle_beta   90.00
_cell.angle_gamma   90.00
#
_symmetry.space_group_name_H-M   'P 1'
#
loop_
_entity.id
_entity.type
_entity.pdbx_description
1 polymer ?
#
loop_
_entity_poly.entity_id
_entity_poly.type
_entity_poly.pdbx_seq_one_letter_code
_entity_poly.pdbx_strand_id
1 'polypeptide(L)'
;MEVGTWSKIIQTNLMGMYYVTKEVLPHLIVKNEGDIINVSSTAGLNGNANVSAYSASKFAVIGMSESLMKEVRKNNIRVITLTPSTIESEMTIGLGMLSKGSENVLQPEDFAELILAGLKLPRRAMLKSAALWTTNP
;
A
#
# COMPACT_ATOMS: atom_id res chain seq x y z
N MET A 1 15.29 -18.20 3.48
CA MET A 1 15.06 -17.10 4.45
C MET A 1 14.80 -17.70 5.82
N GLU A 2 15.47 -17.20 6.85
CA GLU A 2 15.28 -17.65 8.23
C GLU A 2 13.86 -17.32 8.75
N VAL A 3 13.30 -18.21 9.60
CA VAL A 3 11.92 -18.07 10.12
C VAL A 3 11.74 -16.73 10.86
N GLY A 4 12.73 -16.29 11.63
CA GLY A 4 12.68 -15.02 12.35
C GLY A 4 12.56 -13.82 11.42
N THR A 5 13.31 -13.79 10.33
CA THR A 5 13.25 -12.74 9.31
C THR A 5 11.90 -12.75 8.59
N TRP A 6 11.43 -13.93 8.24
CA TRP A 6 10.11 -14.11 7.61
C TRP A 6 8.99 -13.56 8.49
N SER A 7 8.98 -13.97 9.76
CA SER A 7 8.00 -13.50 10.75
C SER A 7 8.06 -11.99 10.97
N LYS A 8 9.26 -11.40 11.02
CA LYS A 8 9.44 -9.95 11.17
C LYS A 8 8.83 -9.16 10.02
N ILE A 9 8.98 -9.64 8.78
CA ILE A 9 8.38 -9.00 7.60
C ILE A 9 6.84 -9.01 7.72
N ILE A 10 6.24 -10.15 8.09
CA ILE A 10 4.79 -10.24 8.29
C ILE A 10 4.32 -9.33 9.43
N GLN A 11 5.03 -9.35 10.56
CA GLN A 11 4.70 -8.49 11.70
C GLN A 11 4.74 -7.02 11.35
N THR A 12 5.76 -6.59 10.61
CA THR A 12 5.89 -5.18 10.22
C THR A 12 4.85 -4.78 9.15
N ASN A 13 4.79 -5.52 8.06
CA ASN A 13 4.05 -5.10 6.86
C ASN A 13 2.54 -5.34 6.96
N LEU A 14 2.13 -6.40 7.67
CA LEU A 14 0.73 -6.78 7.79
C LEU A 14 0.17 -6.45 9.18
N MET A 15 0.78 -6.99 10.24
CA MET A 15 0.27 -6.79 11.59
C MET A 15 0.37 -5.34 12.05
N GLY A 16 1.45 -4.63 11.68
CA GLY A 16 1.58 -3.20 11.94
C GLY A 16 0.44 -2.39 11.33
N MET A 17 0.10 -2.67 10.08
CA MET A 17 -1.04 -2.04 9.39
C MET A 17 -2.37 -2.38 10.06
N TYR A 18 -2.57 -3.65 10.44
CA TYR A 18 -3.77 -4.08 11.16
C TYR A 18 -3.92 -3.33 12.49
N TYR A 19 -2.85 -3.21 13.29
CA TYR A 19 -2.93 -2.53 14.58
C TYR A 19 -3.31 -1.06 14.44
N VAL A 20 -2.68 -0.34 13.51
CA VAL A 20 -3.04 1.06 13.24
C VAL A 20 -4.49 1.18 12.78
N THR A 21 -4.92 0.32 11.85
CA THR A 21 -6.28 0.31 11.35
C THR A 21 -7.29 0.05 12.47
N LYS A 22 -7.02 -0.93 13.33
CA LYS A 22 -7.87 -1.28 14.47
C LYS A 22 -8.10 -0.11 15.41
N GLU A 23 -7.05 0.65 15.70
CA GLU A 23 -7.15 1.79 16.62
C GLU A 23 -7.82 3.02 15.98
N VAL A 24 -7.58 3.27 14.71
CA VAL A 24 -8.12 4.44 14.00
C VAL A 24 -9.59 4.23 13.58
N LEU A 25 -9.97 3.03 13.20
CA LEU A 25 -11.25 2.73 12.58
C LEU A 25 -12.48 3.15 13.42
N PRO A 26 -12.53 2.93 14.74
CA PRO A 26 -13.67 3.38 15.56
C PRO A 26 -13.91 4.88 15.48
N HIS A 27 -12.84 5.69 15.39
CA HIS A 27 -12.95 7.13 15.29
C HIS A 27 -13.55 7.57 13.94
N LEU A 28 -13.14 6.90 12.85
CA LEU A 28 -13.72 7.17 11.52
C LEU A 28 -15.18 6.74 11.44
N ILE A 29 -15.55 5.62 12.08
CA ILE A 29 -16.94 5.14 12.13
C ILE A 29 -17.83 6.15 12.88
N VAL A 30 -17.39 6.65 14.04
CA VAL A 30 -18.13 7.65 14.83
C VAL A 30 -18.29 8.95 14.02
N LYS A 31 -17.25 9.36 13.31
CA LYS A 31 -17.29 10.53 12.41
C LYS A 31 -18.18 10.30 11.19
N ASN A 32 -18.44 9.04 10.83
CA ASN A 32 -19.14 8.61 9.61
C ASN A 32 -18.50 9.20 8.34
N GLU A 33 -17.19 9.35 8.34
CA GLU A 33 -16.40 9.86 7.21
C GLU A 33 -14.92 9.53 7.43
N GLY A 34 -14.22 9.16 6.36
CA GLY A 34 -12.78 9.00 6.41
C GLY A 34 -12.19 8.39 5.15
N ASP A 35 -10.87 8.40 5.11
CA ASP A 35 -10.09 7.78 4.06
C ASP A 35 -8.98 6.93 4.69
N ILE A 36 -8.86 5.69 4.25
CA ILE A 36 -7.78 4.78 4.60
C ILE A 36 -7.05 4.45 3.30
N ILE A 37 -5.76 4.75 3.24
CA ILE A 37 -4.92 4.45 2.08
C ILE A 37 -3.87 3.42 2.50
N ASN A 38 -4.00 2.22 1.98
CA ASN A 38 -3.09 1.12 2.25
C ASN A 38 -2.14 0.94 1.07
N VAL A 39 -0.85 0.94 1.36
CA VAL A 39 0.19 0.78 0.34
C VAL A 39 0.67 -0.67 0.32
N SER A 40 0.30 -1.38 -0.76
CA SER A 40 0.84 -2.68 -1.09
C SER A 40 2.10 -2.52 -1.99
N SER A 41 2.17 -3.28 -3.05
CA SER A 41 3.25 -3.27 -4.04
C SER A 41 2.78 -4.07 -5.26
N THR A 42 3.46 -3.94 -6.39
CA THR A 42 3.34 -4.90 -7.50
C THR A 42 3.70 -6.32 -7.06
N ALA A 43 4.56 -6.49 -6.03
CA ALA A 43 4.83 -7.78 -5.39
C ALA A 43 3.63 -8.38 -4.63
N GLY A 44 2.56 -7.60 -4.42
CA GLY A 44 1.27 -8.07 -3.92
C GLY A 44 0.31 -8.52 -5.04
N LEU A 45 0.67 -8.30 -6.29
CA LEU A 45 -0.08 -8.75 -7.47
C LEU A 45 0.57 -9.99 -8.10
N ASN A 46 1.89 -10.07 -8.05
CA ASN A 46 2.68 -11.16 -8.60
C ASN A 46 3.79 -11.54 -7.63
N GLY A 47 3.96 -12.84 -7.40
CA GLY A 47 5.08 -13.34 -6.61
C GLY A 47 6.37 -13.32 -7.41
N ASN A 48 7.48 -12.99 -6.74
CA ASN A 48 8.81 -13.00 -7.34
C ASN A 48 9.75 -13.89 -6.54
N ALA A 49 10.77 -14.43 -7.21
CA ALA A 49 11.81 -15.23 -6.57
C ALA A 49 12.51 -14.43 -5.46
N ASN A 50 12.92 -15.10 -4.39
CA ASN A 50 13.67 -14.58 -3.26
C ASN A 50 12.94 -13.56 -2.36
N VAL A 51 11.68 -13.20 -2.65
CA VAL A 51 10.90 -12.23 -1.86
C VAL A 51 9.57 -12.78 -1.34
N SER A 52 9.50 -14.09 -1.08
CA SER A 52 8.26 -14.78 -0.69
C SER A 52 7.54 -14.16 0.51
N ALA A 53 8.26 -13.83 1.59
CA ALA A 53 7.67 -13.18 2.77
C ALA A 53 7.12 -11.80 2.46
N TYR A 54 7.87 -11.00 1.68
CA TYR A 54 7.45 -9.68 1.25
C TYR A 54 6.20 -9.78 0.36
N SER A 55 6.24 -10.63 -0.67
CA SER A 55 5.07 -10.86 -1.54
C SER A 55 3.87 -11.33 -0.74
N ALA A 56 4.02 -12.34 0.14
CA ALA A 56 2.94 -12.81 0.99
C ALA A 56 2.33 -11.68 1.83
N SER A 57 3.17 -10.83 2.45
CA SER A 57 2.70 -9.67 3.22
C SER A 57 1.91 -8.68 2.35
N LYS A 58 2.37 -8.42 1.13
CA LYS A 58 1.73 -7.45 0.23
C LYS A 58 0.44 -7.98 -0.42
N PHE A 59 0.35 -9.27 -0.72
CA PHE A 59 -0.92 -9.93 -1.07
C PHE A 59 -1.93 -9.85 0.09
N ALA A 60 -1.49 -10.13 1.32
CA ALA A 60 -2.34 -10.05 2.49
C ALA A 60 -2.88 -8.62 2.72
N VAL A 61 -2.07 -7.59 2.48
CA VAL A 61 -2.51 -6.18 2.53
C VAL A 61 -3.65 -5.90 1.56
N ILE A 62 -3.58 -6.43 0.33
CA ILE A 62 -4.65 -6.27 -0.67
C ILE A 62 -5.93 -6.93 -0.17
N GLY A 63 -5.86 -8.19 0.27
CA GLY A 63 -7.02 -8.93 0.78
C GLY A 63 -7.65 -8.27 2.01
N MET A 64 -6.82 -7.84 2.96
CA MET A 64 -7.29 -7.12 4.16
C MET A 64 -7.99 -5.81 3.78
N SER A 65 -7.41 -5.05 2.87
CA SER A 65 -7.97 -3.75 2.43
C SER A 65 -9.29 -3.92 1.70
N GLU A 66 -9.42 -4.94 0.85
CA GLU A 66 -10.66 -5.22 0.14
C GLU A 66 -11.79 -5.66 1.09
N SER A 67 -11.48 -6.49 2.08
CA SER A 67 -12.44 -6.89 3.10
C SER A 67 -12.88 -5.68 3.94
N LEU A 68 -11.93 -4.92 4.44
CA LEU A 68 -12.18 -3.69 5.20
C LEU A 68 -13.07 -2.72 4.43
N MET A 69 -12.77 -2.48 3.14
CA MET A 69 -13.57 -1.61 2.28
C MET A 69 -15.05 -2.05 2.26
N LYS A 70 -15.31 -3.34 2.11
CA LYS A 70 -16.68 -3.88 2.07
C LYS A 70 -17.40 -3.71 3.42
N GLU A 71 -16.68 -3.81 4.53
CA GLU A 71 -17.23 -3.66 5.88
C GLU A 71 -17.60 -2.21 6.21
N VAL A 72 -16.76 -1.24 5.81
CA VAL A 72 -16.86 0.15 6.29
C VAL A 72 -17.42 1.15 5.29
N ARG A 73 -17.63 0.79 4.02
CA ARG A 73 -18.20 1.70 3.00
C ARG A 73 -19.57 2.25 3.38
N LYS A 74 -20.35 1.52 4.16
CA LYS A 74 -21.63 1.97 4.71
C LYS A 74 -21.49 3.14 5.70
N ASN A 75 -20.30 3.35 6.23
CA ASN A 75 -19.95 4.46 7.13
C ASN A 75 -19.28 5.62 6.38
N ASN A 76 -19.46 5.72 5.07
CA ASN A 76 -18.83 6.75 4.23
C ASN A 76 -17.28 6.77 4.32
N ILE A 77 -16.67 5.64 4.69
CA ILE A 77 -15.22 5.48 4.74
C ILE A 77 -14.75 4.87 3.43
N ARG A 78 -13.80 5.54 2.77
CA ARG A 78 -13.16 5.02 1.56
C ARG A 78 -11.88 4.29 1.95
N VAL A 79 -11.69 3.10 1.42
CA VAL A 79 -10.45 2.32 1.58
C VAL A 79 -9.83 2.16 0.20
N ILE A 80 -8.63 2.72 0.03
CA ILE A 80 -7.89 2.76 -1.23
C ILE A 80 -6.67 1.86 -1.09
N THR A 81 -6.45 0.97 -2.06
CA THR A 81 -5.26 0.12 -2.09
C THR A 81 -4.37 0.53 -3.26
N LEU A 82 -3.13 0.90 -2.97
CA LEU A 82 -2.17 1.32 -3.98
C LEU A 82 -1.06 0.28 -4.14
N THR A 83 -0.72 -0.03 -5.38
CA THR A 83 0.27 -1.05 -5.74
C THR A 83 1.35 -0.45 -6.66
N PRO A 84 2.25 0.39 -6.09
CA PRO A 84 3.34 0.96 -6.87
C PRO A 84 4.36 -0.10 -7.28
N SER A 85 5.01 0.14 -8.43
CA SER A 85 6.28 -0.50 -8.77
C SER A 85 7.42 0.12 -7.96
N THR A 86 8.66 -0.03 -8.39
CA THR A 86 9.81 0.49 -7.65
C THR A 86 9.83 2.02 -7.66
N ILE A 87 9.85 2.61 -6.46
CA ILE A 87 9.97 4.06 -6.24
C ILE A 87 11.38 4.32 -5.72
N GLU A 88 12.03 5.39 -6.20
CA GLU A 88 13.31 5.83 -5.64
C GLU A 88 13.13 6.21 -4.17
N SER A 89 13.94 5.62 -3.30
CA SER A 89 13.93 5.87 -1.88
C SER A 89 15.28 5.48 -1.28
N GLU A 90 15.58 5.95 -0.08
CA GLU A 90 16.77 5.51 0.65
C GLU A 90 16.80 3.97 0.80
N MET A 91 15.65 3.35 0.98
CA MET A 91 15.53 1.89 1.09
C MET A 91 15.91 1.19 -0.22
N THR A 92 15.38 1.62 -1.36
CA THR A 92 15.64 0.99 -2.66
C THR A 92 17.06 1.21 -3.14
N ILE A 93 17.64 2.37 -2.83
CA ILE A 93 19.06 2.67 -3.06
C ILE A 93 19.94 1.84 -2.12
N GLY A 94 19.61 1.78 -0.84
CA GLY A 94 20.38 1.02 0.17
C GLY A 94 20.37 -0.49 -0.06
N LEU A 95 19.32 -1.02 -0.71
CA LEU A 95 19.24 -2.43 -1.13
C LEU A 95 19.94 -2.69 -2.49
N GLY A 96 20.52 -1.67 -3.12
CA GLY A 96 21.16 -1.79 -4.42
C GLY A 96 20.20 -2.04 -5.57
N MET A 97 18.91 -1.78 -5.39
CA MET A 97 17.90 -1.94 -6.44
C MET A 97 17.94 -0.81 -7.45
N LEU A 98 18.34 0.38 -7.02
CA LEU A 98 18.40 1.60 -7.83
C LEU A 98 19.67 2.39 -7.54
N SER A 99 20.11 3.15 -8.54
CA SER A 99 21.09 4.23 -8.36
C SER A 99 20.35 5.54 -8.04
N LYS A 100 20.92 6.36 -7.19
CA LYS A 100 20.34 7.66 -6.84
C LYS A 100 20.24 8.56 -8.08
N GLY A 101 19.08 9.21 -8.25
CA GLY A 101 18.82 10.11 -9.37
C GLY A 101 18.48 9.38 -10.68
N SER A 102 17.96 8.16 -10.61
CA SER A 102 17.45 7.43 -11.77
C SER A 102 16.18 8.10 -12.32
N GLU A 103 16.30 8.79 -13.45
CA GLU A 103 15.15 9.48 -14.08
C GLU A 103 14.09 8.53 -14.65
N ASN A 104 14.45 7.25 -14.85
CA ASN A 104 13.56 6.23 -15.45
C ASN A 104 12.72 5.46 -14.42
N VAL A 105 12.75 5.84 -13.15
CA VAL A 105 11.96 5.18 -12.10
C VAL A 105 11.01 6.18 -11.44
N LEU A 106 9.96 5.64 -10.79
CA LEU A 106 9.02 6.49 -10.07
C LEU A 106 9.72 7.26 -8.96
N GLN A 107 9.35 8.52 -8.84
CA GLN A 107 9.78 9.37 -7.74
C GLN A 107 8.70 9.38 -6.65
N PRO A 108 9.04 9.67 -5.38
CA PRO A 108 8.05 9.79 -4.30
C PRO A 108 6.92 10.77 -4.62
N GLU A 109 7.22 11.84 -5.36
CA GLU A 109 6.27 12.87 -5.78
C GLU A 109 5.20 12.31 -6.71
N ASP A 110 5.57 11.43 -7.65
CA ASP A 110 4.62 10.78 -8.57
C ASP A 110 3.58 9.96 -7.79
N PHE A 111 4.05 9.28 -6.75
CA PHE A 111 3.17 8.49 -5.89
C PHE A 111 2.28 9.36 -5.00
N ALA A 112 2.80 10.47 -4.49
CA ALA A 112 2.05 11.45 -3.73
C ALA A 112 0.92 12.08 -4.55
N GLU A 113 1.16 12.41 -5.81
CA GLU A 113 0.15 12.93 -6.74
C GLU A 113 -1.00 11.93 -6.94
N LEU A 114 -0.71 10.63 -7.08
CA LEU A 114 -1.75 9.60 -7.16
C LEU A 114 -2.61 9.56 -5.89
N ILE A 115 -2.00 9.66 -4.71
CA ILE A 115 -2.70 9.72 -3.43
C ILE A 115 -3.62 10.94 -3.39
N LEU A 116 -3.10 12.11 -3.72
CA LEU A 116 -3.87 13.36 -3.75
C LEU A 116 -5.03 13.29 -4.74
N ALA A 117 -4.82 12.73 -5.92
CA ALA A 117 -5.89 12.54 -6.91
C ALA A 117 -7.03 11.69 -6.35
N GLY A 118 -6.72 10.59 -5.67
CA GLY A 118 -7.71 9.74 -5.02
C GLY A 118 -8.50 10.46 -3.92
N LEU A 119 -7.81 11.25 -3.09
CA LEU A 119 -8.41 12.02 -2.00
C LEU A 119 -9.32 13.16 -2.51
N LYS A 120 -8.94 13.82 -3.61
CA LYS A 120 -9.70 14.91 -4.23
C LYS A 120 -11.00 14.46 -4.92
N LEU A 121 -11.20 13.19 -5.14
CA LEU A 121 -12.47 12.70 -5.69
C LEU A 121 -13.66 13.08 -4.80
N PRO A 122 -14.82 13.42 -5.38
CA PRO A 122 -16.01 13.70 -4.58
C PRO A 122 -16.36 12.49 -3.70
N ARG A 123 -16.91 12.74 -2.50
CA ARG A 123 -17.18 11.68 -1.50
C ARG A 123 -18.01 10.50 -2.03
N ARG A 124 -18.86 10.71 -3.04
CA ARG A 124 -19.62 9.65 -3.70
C ARG A 124 -18.77 8.69 -4.56
N ALA A 125 -17.51 9.06 -4.83
CA ALA A 125 -16.58 8.27 -5.64
C ALA A 125 -15.40 7.78 -4.79
N MET A 126 -14.92 6.60 -5.10
CA MET A 126 -13.75 6.00 -4.44
C MET A 126 -12.83 5.40 -5.49
N LEU A 127 -11.56 5.78 -5.44
CA LEU A 127 -10.52 5.05 -6.13
C LEU A 127 -10.26 3.76 -5.33
N LYS A 128 -10.85 2.64 -5.75
CA LYS A 128 -10.75 1.37 -5.01
C LYS A 128 -9.31 0.86 -4.97
N SER A 129 -8.64 0.91 -6.12
CA SER A 129 -7.24 0.46 -6.26
C SER A 129 -6.58 1.13 -7.46
N ALA A 130 -5.29 1.31 -7.38
CA ALA A 130 -4.48 1.77 -8.51
C ALA A 130 -3.08 1.17 -8.46
N ALA A 131 -2.59 0.77 -9.63
CA ALA A 131 -1.21 0.36 -9.84
C ALA A 131 -0.47 1.50 -10.55
N LEU A 132 0.69 1.88 -10.02
CA LEU A 132 1.56 2.90 -10.62
C LEU A 132 2.87 2.24 -11.05
N TRP A 133 3.20 2.35 -12.32
CA TRP A 133 4.37 1.73 -12.93
C TRP A 133 5.22 2.76 -13.63
N THR A 134 6.52 2.48 -13.72
CA THR A 134 7.41 3.23 -14.62
C THR A 134 6.99 3.00 -16.06
N THR A 135 7.06 4.04 -16.88
CA THR A 135 6.71 3.93 -18.30
C THR A 135 7.77 3.13 -19.08
N ASN A 136 9.03 3.32 -18.72
CA ASN A 136 10.18 2.71 -19.39
C ASN A 136 11.24 2.33 -18.35
N PRO A 137 11.13 1.11 -17.75
CA PRO A 137 12.04 0.66 -16.68
C PRO A 137 13.44 0.32 -17.18
#